data_1b0d6d631ba1a4b4644ff01f3dd34857
#
_entry.id   1b0d6d631ba1a4b4644ff01f3dd34857
#
_cell.length_a   1.000
_cell.length_b   1.000
_cell.length_c   1.000
_cell.angle_alpha   90.00
_cell.angle_beta   90.00
_cell.angle_gamma   90.00
#
_symmetry.space_group_name_H-M   'P 1'
#
loop_
_entity.id
_entity.type
_entity.pdbx_description
1 polymer ?
#
loop_
_entity_poly.entity_id
_entity_poly.type
_entity_poly.pdbx_seq_one_letter_code
_entity_poly.pdbx_strand_id
1 'polypeptide(L)'
;ADVYAYPQLEARRYFQEVESPTGESYKTLGLFVRSSARPLSIRRRAPLLGEHTNEVLRETGVTAAALEAPPAQRAGASSEARRPFDDLKVLDFCWVVIGPMTTRYFADYGGDVIRVESAHRPDVLRNGEPFAGGVHGINRSGYYANYNSSKRSLTLNLADGRARALAFTLATEWADVVAENFTPG
;
A
#
# COMPACT_ATOMS: atom_id res chain seq x y z
N ALA A 1 -26.66 15.89 1.73
CA ALA A 1 -25.77 16.70 2.56
C ALA A 1 -24.34 16.41 2.16
N ASP A 2 -23.57 17.45 1.95
CA ASP A 2 -22.16 17.30 1.58
C ASP A 2 -21.35 16.86 2.81
N VAL A 3 -20.90 15.61 2.79
CA VAL A 3 -20.10 15.02 3.88
C VAL A 3 -18.79 15.80 4.06
N TYR A 4 -18.25 16.37 2.99
CA TYR A 4 -17.01 17.16 3.05
C TYR A 4 -17.17 18.47 3.81
N ALA A 5 -18.37 19.02 3.90
CA ALA A 5 -18.69 20.24 4.64
C ALA A 5 -19.30 19.95 6.03
N TYR A 6 -19.23 18.72 6.51
CA TYR A 6 -19.78 18.37 7.81
C TYR A 6 -18.93 18.95 8.96
N PRO A 7 -19.47 19.85 9.81
CA PRO A 7 -18.67 20.63 10.75
C PRO A 7 -17.79 19.84 11.70
N GLN A 8 -18.26 18.66 12.14
CA GLN A 8 -17.48 17.77 13.01
C GLN A 8 -16.23 17.22 12.30
N LEU A 9 -16.34 16.89 11.01
CA LEU A 9 -15.22 16.36 10.23
C LEU A 9 -14.23 17.45 9.87
N GLU A 10 -14.71 18.66 9.60
CA GLU A 10 -13.87 19.84 9.40
C GLU A 10 -13.11 20.21 10.67
N ALA A 11 -13.79 20.32 11.83
CA ALA A 11 -13.18 20.63 13.12
C ALA A 11 -12.10 19.60 13.50
N ARG A 12 -12.27 18.35 13.10
CA ARG A 12 -11.31 17.26 13.30
C ARG A 12 -10.22 17.23 12.24
N ARG A 13 -10.31 18.02 11.18
CA ARG A 13 -9.42 17.94 10.00
C ARG A 13 -9.33 16.49 9.51
N TYR A 14 -10.51 15.84 9.40
CA TYR A 14 -10.58 14.41 9.09
C TYR A 14 -10.15 14.13 7.66
N PHE A 15 -10.55 14.98 6.71
CA PHE A 15 -10.13 14.83 5.32
C PHE A 15 -8.69 15.32 5.13
N GLN A 16 -7.95 14.60 4.31
CA GLN A 16 -6.59 14.96 3.90
C GLN A 16 -6.54 15.18 2.39
N GLU A 17 -5.74 16.13 1.97
CA GLU A 17 -5.46 16.36 0.56
C GLU A 17 -4.29 15.49 0.12
N VAL A 18 -4.47 14.80 -1.00
CA VAL A 18 -3.47 13.93 -1.61
C VAL A 18 -3.40 14.27 -3.09
N GLU A 19 -2.20 14.35 -3.62
CA GLU A 19 -1.98 14.57 -5.03
C GLU A 19 -2.24 13.28 -5.83
N SER A 20 -3.00 13.40 -6.93
CA SER A 20 -3.24 12.30 -7.85
C SER A 20 -2.01 12.05 -8.74
N PRO A 21 -1.92 10.91 -9.42
CA PRO A 21 -0.87 10.66 -10.40
C PRO A 21 -0.83 11.66 -11.56
N THR A 22 -1.91 12.39 -11.76
CA THR A 22 -2.04 13.42 -12.81
C THR A 22 -1.72 14.82 -12.32
N GLY A 23 -1.31 14.98 -11.04
CA GLY A 23 -0.96 16.26 -10.43
C GLY A 23 -2.16 17.03 -9.86
N GLU A 24 -3.36 16.48 -9.92
CA GLU A 24 -4.56 17.09 -9.34
C GLU A 24 -4.66 16.74 -7.85
N SER A 25 -4.95 17.71 -6.98
CA SER A 25 -5.28 17.45 -5.58
C SER A 25 -6.69 16.92 -5.41
N TYR A 26 -6.86 15.92 -4.56
CA TYR A 26 -8.17 15.44 -4.15
C TYR A 26 -8.24 15.19 -2.64
N LYS A 27 -9.42 15.40 -2.07
CA LYS A 27 -9.69 15.09 -0.66
C LYS A 27 -9.99 13.60 -0.50
N THR A 28 -9.30 12.96 0.43
CA THR A 28 -9.54 11.56 0.81
C THR A 28 -9.80 11.45 2.31
N LEU A 29 -10.34 10.30 2.72
CA LEU A 29 -10.52 9.99 4.13
C LEU A 29 -9.16 9.96 4.83
N GLY A 30 -9.02 10.74 5.87
CA GLY A 30 -7.84 10.74 6.71
C GLY A 30 -7.83 9.58 7.70
N LEU A 31 -6.98 9.70 8.71
CA LEU A 31 -6.83 8.67 9.74
C LEU A 31 -7.91 8.85 10.81
N PHE A 32 -8.49 7.75 11.27
CA PHE A 32 -9.50 7.77 12.32
C PHE A 32 -8.91 7.94 13.72
N VAL A 33 -7.61 7.67 13.90
CA VAL A 33 -6.87 7.86 15.15
C VAL A 33 -6.02 9.13 15.06
N ARG A 34 -6.03 9.92 16.14
CA ARG A 34 -5.14 11.07 16.33
C ARG A 34 -4.21 10.78 17.49
N SER A 35 -2.93 11.05 17.32
CA SER A 35 -1.93 10.95 18.37
C SER A 35 -1.48 12.35 18.78
N SER A 36 -1.48 12.64 20.09
CA SER A 36 -0.89 13.85 20.63
C SER A 36 0.64 13.77 20.67
N ALA A 37 1.18 12.57 20.74
CA ALA A 37 2.62 12.36 20.79
C ALA A 37 3.29 12.51 19.41
N ARG A 38 2.55 12.19 18.32
CA ARG A 38 3.08 12.22 16.96
C ARG A 38 1.99 12.51 15.94
N PRO A 39 2.24 13.39 14.96
CA PRO A 39 1.33 13.56 13.85
C PRO A 39 1.33 12.30 12.98
N LEU A 40 0.16 11.72 12.79
CA LEU A 40 -0.10 10.64 11.84
C LEU A 40 -0.76 11.22 10.61
N SER A 41 -0.33 10.82 9.44
CA SER A 41 -0.88 11.28 8.16
C SER A 41 -0.70 10.24 7.07
N ILE A 42 -1.48 10.34 6.02
CA ILE A 42 -1.22 9.62 4.76
C ILE A 42 0.16 10.05 4.26
N ARG A 43 1.06 9.12 4.05
CA ARG A 43 2.45 9.38 3.69
C ARG A 43 2.65 9.58 2.19
N ARG A 44 1.85 8.87 1.40
CA ARG A 44 1.85 8.94 -0.06
C ARG A 44 0.48 8.56 -0.61
N ARG A 45 0.17 8.98 -1.82
CA ARG A 45 -1.00 8.49 -2.54
C ARG A 45 -0.95 6.96 -2.73
N ALA A 46 -2.09 6.39 -3.10
CA ALA A 46 -2.11 5.00 -3.55
C ALA A 46 -1.19 4.81 -4.77
N PRO A 47 -0.46 3.70 -4.85
CA PRO A 47 0.51 3.49 -5.90
C PRO A 47 -0.16 3.17 -7.25
N LEU A 48 0.49 3.57 -8.34
CA LEU A 48 0.18 3.04 -9.67
C LEU A 48 0.50 1.54 -9.70
N LEU A 49 -0.10 0.83 -10.63
CA LEU A 49 0.17 -0.60 -10.81
C LEU A 49 1.66 -0.84 -11.11
N GLY A 50 2.34 -1.56 -10.23
CA GLY A 50 3.76 -1.89 -10.37
C GLY A 50 4.74 -0.73 -10.17
N GLU A 51 4.30 0.40 -9.66
CA GLU A 51 5.11 1.63 -9.52
C GLU A 51 6.44 1.41 -8.81
N HIS A 52 6.48 0.55 -7.82
CA HIS A 52 7.66 0.33 -6.98
C HIS A 52 8.36 -1.01 -7.26
N THR A 53 8.01 -1.70 -8.35
CA THR A 53 8.56 -3.04 -8.64
C THR A 53 10.09 -3.05 -8.62
N ASN A 54 10.74 -2.16 -9.38
CA ASN A 54 12.20 -2.10 -9.44
C ASN A 54 12.84 -1.66 -8.12
N GLU A 55 12.19 -0.75 -7.40
CA GLU A 55 12.63 -0.28 -6.08
C GLU A 55 12.63 -1.44 -5.07
N VAL A 56 11.50 -2.14 -4.96
CA VAL A 56 11.32 -3.28 -4.05
C VAL A 56 12.33 -4.39 -4.36
N LEU A 57 12.46 -4.80 -5.62
CA LEU A 57 13.39 -5.86 -6.00
C LEU A 57 14.84 -5.49 -5.66
N ARG A 58 15.25 -4.23 -5.88
CA ARG A 58 16.60 -3.77 -5.54
C ARG A 58 16.84 -3.72 -4.03
N GLU A 59 15.90 -3.19 -3.24
CA GLU A 59 16.04 -3.04 -1.78
C GLU A 59 16.00 -4.37 -1.03
N THR A 60 15.18 -5.28 -1.47
CA THR A 60 15.07 -6.60 -0.84
C THR A 60 16.16 -7.56 -1.29
N GLY A 61 16.94 -7.21 -2.34
CA GLY A 61 17.92 -8.10 -2.93
C GLY A 61 17.30 -9.33 -3.59
N VAL A 62 15.98 -9.41 -3.66
CA VAL A 62 15.24 -10.54 -4.22
C VAL A 62 15.28 -10.46 -5.74
N THR A 63 16.33 -11.02 -6.33
CA THR A 63 16.45 -11.21 -7.77
C THR A 63 16.35 -12.69 -8.10
N ALA A 64 16.08 -13.01 -9.36
CA ALA A 64 16.11 -14.41 -9.80
C ALA A 64 17.46 -15.13 -9.49
N ALA A 65 18.54 -14.36 -9.29
CA ALA A 65 19.86 -14.83 -8.89
C ALA A 65 20.09 -14.86 -7.37
N ALA A 66 19.27 -14.17 -6.56
CA ALA A 66 19.47 -14.01 -5.11
C ALA A 66 18.92 -15.19 -4.29
N LEU A 67 18.34 -16.19 -4.92
CA LEU A 67 17.88 -17.42 -4.25
C LEU A 67 19.05 -18.27 -3.66
N GLU A 68 20.31 -17.82 -3.86
CA GLU A 68 21.52 -18.51 -3.38
C GLU A 68 22.31 -17.72 -2.30
N ALA A 69 21.86 -16.54 -1.88
CA ALA A 69 22.60 -15.69 -0.93
C ALA A 69 22.00 -15.70 0.49
N PRO A 70 22.82 -15.67 1.56
CA PRO A 70 22.33 -15.61 2.93
C PRO A 70 21.66 -14.26 3.24
N PRO A 71 20.71 -14.21 4.19
CA PRO A 71 19.91 -13.01 4.48
C PRO A 71 20.78 -11.86 5.00
N ALA A 72 20.54 -10.66 4.45
CA ALA A 72 21.22 -9.45 4.88
C ALA A 72 20.73 -9.00 6.28
N GLN A 73 21.66 -8.62 7.17
CA GLN A 73 21.36 -8.12 8.50
C GLN A 73 20.56 -6.81 8.44
N ARG A 74 19.53 -6.71 9.26
CA ARG A 74 18.69 -5.52 9.39
C ARG A 74 19.54 -4.33 9.91
N ALA A 75 19.56 -3.22 9.18
CA ALA A 75 20.19 -1.99 9.64
C ALA A 75 19.42 -1.40 10.85
N GLY A 76 20.18 -0.98 11.86
CA GLY A 76 19.63 -0.44 13.11
C GLY A 76 18.80 0.83 12.91
N ALA A 77 17.82 1.02 13.76
CA ALA A 77 16.86 2.11 13.76
C ALA A 77 17.51 3.48 14.03
N SER A 78 17.11 4.50 13.28
CA SER A 78 17.42 5.91 13.54
C SER A 78 16.66 6.42 14.77
N SER A 79 17.25 7.39 15.50
CA SER A 79 16.73 7.96 16.75
C SER A 79 15.55 8.95 16.58
N GLU A 80 14.98 9.06 15.38
CA GLU A 80 13.81 9.90 15.15
C GLU A 80 12.54 9.31 15.79
N ALA A 81 11.62 10.22 16.11
CA ALA A 81 10.35 9.86 16.74
C ALA A 81 9.55 8.87 15.88
N ARG A 82 9.52 7.59 16.28
CA ARG A 82 8.95 6.47 15.52
C ARG A 82 7.41 6.47 15.51
N ARG A 83 6.82 6.16 14.37
CA ARG A 83 5.38 5.86 14.24
C ARG A 83 5.09 4.47 14.80
N PRO A 84 3.82 4.16 15.08
CA PRO A 84 3.48 2.87 15.71
C PRO A 84 4.00 1.62 14.98
N PHE A 85 4.11 1.68 13.64
CA PHE A 85 4.50 0.54 12.81
C PHE A 85 5.75 0.79 11.94
N ASP A 86 6.61 1.76 12.29
CA ASP A 86 7.80 2.10 11.46
C ASP A 86 8.75 0.91 11.17
N ASP A 87 8.73 -0.15 11.99
CA ASP A 87 9.54 -1.35 11.76
C ASP A 87 8.77 -2.51 11.16
N LEU A 88 7.44 -2.38 11.00
CA LEU A 88 6.59 -3.47 10.55
C LEU A 88 6.63 -3.56 9.01
N LYS A 89 6.93 -4.76 8.51
CA LYS A 89 6.93 -5.09 7.09
C LYS A 89 5.78 -6.03 6.78
N VAL A 90 4.88 -5.58 5.89
CA VAL A 90 3.68 -6.32 5.51
C VAL A 90 3.70 -6.65 4.02
N LEU A 91 3.62 -7.92 3.68
CA LEU A 91 3.40 -8.38 2.31
C LEU A 91 1.90 -8.59 2.10
N ASP A 92 1.31 -7.76 1.24
CA ASP A 92 -0.14 -7.63 1.06
C ASP A 92 -0.57 -8.27 -0.27
N PHE A 93 -1.22 -9.44 -0.20
CA PHE A 93 -1.87 -10.09 -1.34
C PHE A 93 -3.39 -9.83 -1.37
N CYS A 94 -3.91 -9.03 -0.46
CA CYS A 94 -5.35 -8.83 -0.31
C CYS A 94 -6.00 -8.16 -1.51
N TRP A 95 -7.24 -8.49 -1.77
CA TRP A 95 -8.07 -7.93 -2.83
C TRP A 95 -9.34 -7.30 -2.30
N VAL A 96 -9.95 -6.46 -3.13
CA VAL A 96 -11.22 -5.80 -2.90
C VAL A 96 -11.15 -4.82 -1.72
N VAL A 97 -11.97 -4.92 -0.70
CA VAL A 97 -12.18 -3.86 0.30
C VAL A 97 -11.50 -4.16 1.64
N ILE A 98 -11.93 -5.22 2.32
CA ILE A 98 -11.59 -5.43 3.74
C ILE A 98 -10.09 -5.65 3.95
N GLY A 99 -9.50 -6.55 3.18
CA GLY A 99 -8.08 -6.83 3.27
C GLY A 99 -7.22 -5.59 2.96
N PRO A 100 -7.38 -4.95 1.79
CA PRO A 100 -6.67 -3.71 1.48
C PRO A 100 -6.89 -2.58 2.49
N MET A 101 -8.09 -2.45 3.06
CA MET A 101 -8.36 -1.47 4.12
C MET A 101 -7.56 -1.78 5.38
N THR A 102 -7.48 -3.03 5.78
CA THR A 102 -6.69 -3.46 6.95
C THR A 102 -5.21 -3.17 6.76
N THR A 103 -4.63 -3.57 5.63
CA THR A 103 -3.21 -3.34 5.34
C THR A 103 -2.89 -1.86 5.09
N ARG A 104 -3.85 -1.05 4.64
CA ARG A 104 -3.73 0.41 4.59
C ARG A 104 -3.45 1.01 5.97
N TYR A 105 -4.12 0.55 7.01
CA TYR A 105 -3.87 1.09 8.36
C TYR A 105 -2.44 0.85 8.81
N PHE A 106 -1.88 -0.31 8.55
CA PHE A 106 -0.45 -0.52 8.80
C PHE A 106 0.41 0.48 8.02
N ALA A 107 0.11 0.69 6.73
CA ALA A 107 0.84 1.63 5.90
C ALA A 107 0.73 3.08 6.38
N ASP A 108 -0.48 3.56 6.66
CA ASP A 108 -0.73 4.94 7.10
C ASP A 108 -0.11 5.23 8.48
N TYR A 109 0.02 4.21 9.34
CA TYR A 109 0.64 4.35 10.67
C TYR A 109 2.14 4.00 10.71
N GLY A 110 2.79 3.90 9.57
CA GLY A 110 4.25 3.81 9.49
C GLY A 110 4.78 2.56 8.80
N GLY A 111 4.04 1.47 8.82
CA GLY A 111 4.48 0.20 8.27
C GLY A 111 4.88 0.25 6.80
N ASP A 112 5.88 -0.52 6.43
CA ASP A 112 6.26 -0.73 5.04
C ASP A 112 5.39 -1.84 4.44
N VAL A 113 4.40 -1.45 3.66
CA VAL A 113 3.43 -2.37 3.05
C VAL A 113 3.69 -2.50 1.57
N ILE A 114 4.08 -3.68 1.14
CA ILE A 114 4.23 -4.03 -0.27
C ILE A 114 2.98 -4.78 -0.72
N ARG A 115 2.20 -4.11 -1.59
CA ARG A 115 1.05 -4.72 -2.23
C ARG A 115 1.48 -5.46 -3.50
N VAL A 116 1.18 -6.76 -3.55
CA VAL A 116 1.45 -7.61 -4.70
C VAL A 116 0.20 -7.69 -5.58
N GLU A 117 0.34 -7.34 -6.86
CA GLU A 117 -0.69 -7.45 -7.88
C GLU A 117 -0.11 -8.09 -9.14
N SER A 118 -0.97 -8.49 -10.08
CA SER A 118 -0.57 -8.90 -11.42
C SER A 118 -1.06 -7.90 -12.46
N ALA A 119 -0.20 -7.52 -13.40
CA ALA A 119 -0.62 -6.70 -14.54
C ALA A 119 -1.66 -7.42 -15.44
N HIS A 120 -1.64 -8.76 -15.44
CA HIS A 120 -2.61 -9.57 -16.18
C HIS A 120 -3.96 -9.70 -15.48
N ARG A 121 -3.97 -9.57 -14.16
CA ARG A 121 -5.18 -9.63 -13.33
C ARG A 121 -5.06 -8.64 -12.17
N PRO A 122 -5.27 -7.35 -12.45
CA PRO A 122 -5.24 -6.32 -11.41
C PRO A 122 -6.47 -6.42 -10.50
N ASP A 123 -6.36 -5.82 -9.31
CA ASP A 123 -7.49 -5.75 -8.36
C ASP A 123 -8.71 -5.12 -9.04
N VAL A 124 -9.88 -5.71 -8.83
CA VAL A 124 -11.15 -5.22 -9.36
C VAL A 124 -11.46 -3.78 -8.90
N LEU A 125 -10.95 -3.34 -7.76
CA LEU A 125 -11.08 -1.95 -7.30
C LEU A 125 -10.47 -0.94 -8.29
N ARG A 126 -9.50 -1.35 -9.10
CA ARG A 126 -8.92 -0.47 -10.13
C ARG A 126 -9.90 -0.13 -11.25
N ASN A 127 -10.97 -0.93 -11.38
CA ASN A 127 -12.06 -0.70 -12.34
C ASN A 127 -13.30 -0.08 -11.68
N GLY A 128 -13.21 0.27 -10.38
CA GLY A 128 -14.31 0.88 -9.62
C GLY A 128 -14.34 2.40 -9.74
N GLU A 129 -15.51 2.97 -9.96
CA GLU A 129 -15.76 4.42 -9.92
C GLU A 129 -15.65 4.98 -8.49
N PRO A 130 -15.44 6.30 -8.32
CA PRO A 130 -15.25 7.31 -9.35
C PRO A 130 -13.85 7.27 -9.98
N PHE A 131 -13.72 7.72 -11.22
CA PHE A 131 -12.43 7.87 -11.88
C PHE A 131 -11.96 9.32 -11.91
N ALA A 132 -10.67 9.55 -11.73
CA ALA A 132 -10.07 10.88 -11.83
C ALA A 132 -10.41 11.53 -13.18
N GLY A 133 -10.97 12.75 -13.14
CA GLY A 133 -11.43 13.49 -14.32
C GLY A 133 -12.59 12.81 -15.07
N GLY A 134 -13.31 11.86 -14.44
CA GLY A 134 -14.39 11.10 -15.08
C GLY A 134 -13.94 10.15 -16.20
N VAL A 135 -12.62 9.92 -16.34
CA VAL A 135 -12.05 9.09 -17.42
C VAL A 135 -11.61 7.74 -16.85
N HIS A 136 -12.20 6.66 -17.39
CA HIS A 136 -11.83 5.30 -17.01
C HIS A 136 -10.33 5.03 -17.22
N GLY A 137 -9.72 4.29 -16.28
CA GLY A 137 -8.33 3.88 -16.39
C GLY A 137 -7.84 3.17 -15.13
N ILE A 138 -6.99 2.16 -15.31
CA ILE A 138 -6.52 1.25 -14.26
C ILE A 138 -5.82 1.95 -13.07
N ASN A 139 -5.28 3.13 -13.30
CA ASN A 139 -4.62 3.96 -12.29
C ASN A 139 -5.43 5.22 -11.94
N ARG A 140 -6.71 5.28 -12.30
CA ARG A 140 -7.56 6.45 -12.12
C ARG A 140 -8.70 6.23 -11.13
N SER A 141 -8.86 5.01 -10.59
CA SER A 141 -9.93 4.68 -9.66
C SER A 141 -9.71 5.34 -8.30
N GLY A 142 -10.63 6.19 -7.89
CA GLY A 142 -10.72 6.75 -6.54
C GLY A 142 -11.07 5.70 -5.51
N TYR A 143 -11.79 4.66 -5.94
CA TYR A 143 -12.10 3.53 -5.06
C TYR A 143 -10.84 2.76 -4.67
N TYR A 144 -9.99 2.42 -5.64
CA TYR A 144 -8.68 1.83 -5.34
C TYR A 144 -7.81 2.78 -4.49
N ALA A 145 -7.78 4.05 -4.84
CA ALA A 145 -6.99 5.05 -4.14
C ALA A 145 -7.36 5.17 -2.65
N ASN A 146 -8.66 5.04 -2.34
CA ASN A 146 -9.16 5.12 -0.97
C ASN A 146 -8.69 3.95 -0.07
N TYR A 147 -8.34 2.79 -0.62
CA TYR A 147 -7.95 1.61 0.17
C TYR A 147 -6.46 1.29 0.11
N ASN A 148 -5.67 2.04 -0.63
CA ASN A 148 -4.27 1.69 -0.87
C ASN A 148 -3.27 2.83 -0.67
N SER A 149 -3.67 3.90 0.05
CA SER A 149 -2.75 4.97 0.43
C SER A 149 -1.55 4.43 1.24
N SER A 150 -0.43 5.11 1.11
CA SER A 150 0.83 4.84 1.80
C SER A 150 1.51 3.50 1.50
N LYS A 151 0.93 2.64 0.66
CA LYS A 151 1.53 1.37 0.23
C LYS A 151 2.52 1.55 -0.92
N ARG A 152 3.37 0.55 -1.12
CA ARG A 152 4.16 0.32 -2.35
C ARG A 152 3.50 -0.75 -3.21
N SER A 153 3.63 -0.69 -4.52
CA SER A 153 3.06 -1.69 -5.45
C SER A 153 4.16 -2.46 -6.16
N LEU A 154 4.10 -3.78 -6.04
CA LEU A 154 4.94 -4.75 -6.70
C LEU A 154 4.09 -5.57 -7.68
N THR A 155 4.51 -5.64 -8.94
CA THR A 155 3.80 -6.45 -9.93
C THR A 155 4.49 -7.79 -10.12
N LEU A 156 3.78 -8.87 -9.76
CA LEU A 156 4.21 -10.27 -9.96
C LEU A 156 3.10 -11.08 -10.63
N ASN A 157 3.45 -11.86 -11.63
CA ASN A 157 2.55 -12.87 -12.18
C ASN A 157 2.75 -14.20 -11.45
N LEU A 158 1.95 -14.49 -10.45
CA LEU A 158 2.07 -15.72 -9.64
C LEU A 158 1.75 -17.02 -10.41
N ALA A 159 1.33 -16.95 -11.67
CA ALA A 159 1.30 -18.12 -12.55
C ALA A 159 2.71 -18.53 -13.01
N ASP A 160 3.69 -17.62 -13.02
CA ASP A 160 5.10 -17.89 -13.30
C ASP A 160 5.79 -18.44 -12.05
N GLY A 161 6.54 -19.56 -12.19
CA GLY A 161 7.25 -20.20 -11.08
C GLY A 161 8.31 -19.28 -10.43
N ARG A 162 8.99 -18.46 -11.21
CA ARG A 162 9.98 -17.49 -10.71
C ARG A 162 9.31 -16.40 -9.85
N ALA A 163 8.16 -15.91 -10.28
CA ALA A 163 7.41 -14.92 -9.51
C ALA A 163 6.88 -15.50 -8.19
N ARG A 164 6.47 -16.79 -8.19
CA ARG A 164 6.11 -17.51 -6.95
C ARG A 164 7.31 -17.65 -6.01
N ALA A 165 8.47 -18.03 -6.53
CA ALA A 165 9.70 -18.12 -5.74
C ALA A 165 10.07 -16.76 -5.12
N LEU A 166 10.00 -15.66 -5.87
CA LEU A 166 10.20 -14.31 -5.37
C LEU A 166 9.19 -13.94 -4.27
N ALA A 167 7.90 -14.21 -4.50
CA ALA A 167 6.86 -13.97 -3.51
C ALA A 167 7.09 -14.78 -2.22
N PHE A 168 7.53 -16.04 -2.34
CA PHE A 168 7.87 -16.89 -1.20
C PHE A 168 9.08 -16.34 -0.43
N THR A 169 10.15 -15.93 -1.11
CA THR A 169 11.31 -15.28 -0.46
C THR A 169 10.91 -14.00 0.27
N LEU A 170 10.10 -13.13 -0.35
CA LEU A 170 9.57 -11.94 0.32
C LEU A 170 8.76 -12.31 1.57
N ALA A 171 7.95 -13.35 1.51
CA ALA A 171 7.12 -13.80 2.63
C ALA A 171 7.96 -14.37 3.79
N THR A 172 9.06 -15.06 3.50
CA THR A 172 9.84 -15.76 4.52
C THR A 172 11.05 -14.97 5.05
N GLU A 173 11.61 -14.08 4.24
CA GLU A 173 12.86 -13.39 4.59
C GLU A 173 12.69 -11.89 4.80
N TRP A 174 11.67 -11.29 4.18
CA TRP A 174 11.45 -9.85 4.28
C TRP A 174 10.26 -9.48 5.19
N ALA A 175 9.12 -10.14 5.06
CA ALA A 175 7.89 -9.76 5.74
C ALA A 175 7.85 -10.21 7.20
N ASP A 176 7.31 -9.35 8.07
CA ASP A 176 6.91 -9.73 9.43
C ASP A 176 5.46 -10.26 9.44
N VAL A 177 4.64 -9.78 8.48
CA VAL A 177 3.24 -10.18 8.31
C VAL A 177 2.95 -10.42 6.83
N VAL A 178 2.30 -11.54 6.54
CA VAL A 178 1.71 -11.81 5.23
C VAL A 178 0.20 -11.70 5.37
N ALA A 179 -0.43 -10.86 4.55
CA ALA A 179 -1.87 -10.63 4.56
C ALA A 179 -2.50 -11.13 3.25
N GLU A 180 -3.55 -11.92 3.36
CA GLU A 180 -4.37 -12.38 2.24
C GLU A 180 -5.83 -12.47 2.69
N ASN A 181 -6.77 -12.48 1.75
CA ASN A 181 -8.20 -12.62 2.03
C ASN A 181 -8.92 -13.46 0.96
N PHE A 182 -8.20 -14.43 0.39
CA PHE A 182 -8.78 -15.39 -0.53
C PHE A 182 -9.54 -16.47 0.21
N THR A 183 -10.53 -17.06 -0.45
CA THR A 183 -11.19 -18.27 0.06
C THR A 183 -10.21 -19.43 -0.01
N PRO A 184 -10.20 -20.32 1.00
CA PRO A 184 -9.44 -21.57 0.91
C PRO A 184 -9.85 -22.34 -0.35
N GLY A 185 -8.84 -22.81 -1.13
CA GLY A 185 -9.03 -23.62 -2.32
C GLY A 185 -9.29 -25.11 -2.01
#